data_b26843a26b0ef005761015e49073077c
#
_entry.id   b26843a26b0ef005761015e49073077c
#
_cell.length_a   1.000
_cell.length_b   1.000
_cell.length_c   1.000
_cell.angle_alpha   90.00
_cell.angle_beta   90.00
_cell.angle_gamma   90.00
#
_symmetry.space_group_name_H-M   'P 1'
#
loop_
_entity.id
_entity.type
_entity.pdbx_description
1 polymer ?
#
loop_
_entity_poly.entity_id
_entity_poly.type
_entity_poly.pdbx_seq_one_letter_code
_entity_poly.pdbx_strand_id
1 'polypeptide(L)'
;MKKLITLSFVAFMMVATMCVSSCSTAKSVNKAFEKNGYVLTALTPAQQIEVCPVVAKFPSLSANAMGYLTLGNSCTFIYAVDQAAWDAYAAQLQNAGFSNMGIGYVKADKSTGVTYNVSAKATTIYKQNFMLVTFTSAAF
;
A
#
# COMPACT_ATOMS: atom_id res chain seq x y z
N MET A 1 12.86 6.89 -14.26
CA MET A 1 12.89 6.57 -12.84
C MET A 1 12.58 7.76 -11.97
N LYS A 2 13.36 8.84 -12.08
CA LYS A 2 13.10 10.04 -11.29
C LYS A 2 11.73 10.64 -11.55
N LYS A 3 11.25 10.55 -12.79
CA LYS A 3 9.93 11.06 -13.14
C LYS A 3 8.79 10.28 -12.48
N LEU A 4 8.95 8.97 -12.31
CA LEU A 4 7.96 8.16 -11.62
C LEU A 4 7.89 8.54 -10.14
N ILE A 5 9.05 8.73 -9.53
CA ILE A 5 9.13 9.18 -8.14
C ILE A 5 8.46 10.54 -8.01
N THR A 6 8.68 11.43 -8.98
CA THR A 6 8.06 12.75 -8.99
C THR A 6 6.55 12.66 -9.05
N LEU A 7 6.01 11.75 -9.88
CA LEU A 7 4.57 11.56 -9.97
C LEU A 7 3.98 11.09 -8.65
N SER A 8 4.64 10.13 -8.01
CA SER A 8 4.20 9.66 -6.69
C SER A 8 4.23 10.78 -5.67
N PHE A 9 5.28 11.60 -5.73
CA PHE A 9 5.43 12.73 -4.85
C PHE A 9 4.33 13.77 -5.09
N VAL A 10 3.98 14.02 -6.35
CA VAL A 10 2.91 14.95 -6.69
C VAL A 10 1.58 14.48 -6.10
N ALA A 11 1.29 13.18 -6.20
CA ALA A 11 0.07 12.63 -5.61
C ALA A 11 0.07 12.85 -4.09
N PHE A 12 1.20 12.65 -3.44
CA PHE A 12 1.34 12.89 -2.02
C PHE A 12 1.16 14.37 -1.69
N MET A 13 1.72 15.27 -2.50
CA MET A 13 1.58 16.70 -2.33
C MET A 13 0.13 17.16 -2.46
N MET A 14 -0.65 16.51 -3.32
CA MET A 14 -2.07 16.83 -3.42
C MET A 14 -2.79 16.58 -2.10
N VAL A 15 -2.46 15.49 -1.43
CA VAL A 15 -3.02 15.21 -0.12
C VAL A 15 -2.63 16.30 0.88
N ALA A 16 -1.37 16.72 0.85
CA ALA A 16 -0.89 17.78 1.72
C ALA A 16 -1.60 19.11 1.42
N THR A 17 -1.83 19.40 0.13
CA THR A 17 -2.55 20.61 -0.28
C THR A 17 -3.97 20.60 0.24
N MET A 18 -4.64 19.46 0.16
CA MET A 18 -5.98 19.31 0.73
C MET A 18 -5.97 19.55 2.24
N CYS A 19 -4.91 19.13 2.90
CA CYS A 19 -4.75 19.35 4.32
C CYS A 19 -4.73 20.85 4.67
N VAL A 20 -4.12 21.66 3.84
CA VAL A 20 -4.08 23.12 4.05
C VAL A 20 -5.48 23.71 4.05
N SER A 21 -6.34 23.27 3.15
CA SER A 21 -7.70 23.80 3.04
C SER A 21 -8.70 23.10 3.94
N SER A 22 -8.38 21.93 4.48
CA SER A 22 -9.30 21.14 5.30
C SER A 22 -8.55 20.36 6.37
N CYS A 23 -7.82 21.09 7.23
CA CYS A 23 -7.02 20.50 8.31
C CYS A 23 -7.85 19.63 9.25
N SER A 24 -9.10 20.05 9.57
CA SER A 24 -9.96 19.27 10.43
C SER A 24 -10.33 17.93 9.80
N THR A 25 -10.53 17.90 8.48
CA THR A 25 -10.83 16.66 7.76
C THR A 25 -9.61 15.73 7.79
N ALA A 26 -8.41 16.27 7.56
CA ALA A 26 -7.18 15.47 7.60
C ALA A 26 -6.98 14.85 8.99
N LYS A 27 -7.21 15.61 10.05
CA LYS A 27 -7.11 15.09 11.42
C LYS A 27 -8.14 14.00 11.67
N SER A 28 -9.35 14.15 11.16
CA SER A 28 -10.41 13.16 11.33
C SER A 28 -10.07 11.87 10.58
N VAL A 29 -9.51 11.98 9.38
CA VAL A 29 -9.04 10.83 8.61
C VAL A 29 -7.95 10.09 9.38
N ASN A 30 -6.97 10.82 9.88
CA ASN A 30 -5.88 10.24 10.66
C ASN A 30 -6.40 9.51 11.89
N LYS A 31 -7.32 10.12 12.62
CA LYS A 31 -7.93 9.49 13.78
C LYS A 31 -8.67 8.20 13.43
N ALA A 32 -9.36 8.19 12.29
CA ALA A 32 -10.07 7.00 11.85
C ALA A 32 -9.12 5.84 11.62
N PHE A 33 -7.96 6.09 11.01
CA PHE A 33 -6.95 5.05 10.81
C PHE A 33 -6.30 4.65 12.13
N GLU A 34 -5.96 5.62 12.99
CA GLU A 34 -5.34 5.33 14.29
C GLU A 34 -6.25 4.49 15.17
N LYS A 35 -7.54 4.72 15.11
CA LYS A 35 -8.54 3.92 15.83
C LYS A 35 -8.48 2.44 15.44
N ASN A 36 -8.09 2.16 14.21
CA ASN A 36 -7.98 0.79 13.71
C ASN A 36 -6.56 0.22 13.86
N GLY A 37 -5.72 0.89 14.62
CA GLY A 37 -4.39 0.40 14.96
C GLY A 37 -3.28 0.80 14.00
N TYR A 38 -3.57 1.65 13.02
CA TYR A 38 -2.54 2.08 12.06
C TYR A 38 -1.58 3.07 12.69
N VAL A 39 -0.31 2.92 12.36
CA VAL A 39 0.73 3.91 12.71
C VAL A 39 0.81 4.89 11.55
N LEU A 40 0.55 6.16 11.81
CA LEU A 40 0.54 7.20 10.77
C LEU A 40 1.91 7.86 10.68
N THR A 41 2.67 7.41 9.72
CA THR A 41 3.98 7.96 9.40
C THR A 41 4.23 7.74 7.90
N ALA A 42 4.72 8.77 7.23
CA ALA A 42 5.01 8.66 5.80
C ALA A 42 6.20 7.71 5.60
N LEU A 43 6.04 6.77 4.69
CA LEU A 43 7.06 5.78 4.37
C LEU A 43 7.36 5.79 2.88
N THR A 44 8.61 5.98 2.52
CA THR A 44 9.06 5.78 1.15
C THR A 44 9.02 4.29 0.82
N PRO A 45 9.09 3.89 -0.46
CA PRO A 45 9.15 2.46 -0.79
C PRO A 45 10.27 1.72 -0.05
N ALA A 46 11.43 2.33 0.12
CA ALA A 46 12.52 1.71 0.87
C ALA A 46 12.17 1.51 2.34
N GLN A 47 11.53 2.50 2.95
CA GLN A 47 11.11 2.41 4.34
C GLN A 47 9.99 1.40 4.54
N GLN A 48 9.15 1.22 3.54
CA GLN A 48 8.11 0.18 3.60
C GLN A 48 8.75 -1.21 3.73
N ILE A 49 9.84 -1.45 3.03
CA ILE A 49 10.57 -2.71 3.12
C ILE A 49 11.23 -2.85 4.51
N GLU A 50 11.69 -1.74 5.07
CA GLU A 50 12.29 -1.77 6.41
C GLU A 50 11.30 -2.18 7.49
N VAL A 51 10.08 -1.65 7.44
CA VAL A 51 9.06 -2.01 8.44
C VAL A 51 8.42 -3.35 8.15
N CYS A 52 8.44 -3.81 6.89
CA CYS A 52 7.85 -5.08 6.50
C CYS A 52 8.71 -5.75 5.42
N PRO A 53 9.72 -6.54 5.81
CA PRO A 53 10.64 -7.15 4.84
C PRO A 53 9.98 -7.98 3.76
N VAL A 54 8.79 -8.54 3.99
CA VAL A 54 8.10 -9.35 2.99
C VAL A 54 7.77 -8.54 1.74
N VAL A 55 7.65 -7.22 1.86
CA VAL A 55 7.36 -6.34 0.71
C VAL A 55 8.44 -6.46 -0.38
N ALA A 56 9.68 -6.77 0.01
CA ALA A 56 10.77 -6.95 -0.94
C ALA A 56 10.55 -8.13 -1.90
N LYS A 57 9.65 -9.04 -1.57
CA LYS A 57 9.31 -10.19 -2.42
C LYS A 57 8.29 -9.86 -3.50
N PHE A 58 7.80 -8.65 -3.50
CA PHE A 58 6.79 -8.18 -4.46
C PHE A 58 7.38 -7.09 -5.35
N PRO A 59 6.84 -6.87 -6.55
CA PRO A 59 7.19 -5.69 -7.33
C PRO A 59 6.97 -4.43 -6.50
N SER A 60 7.78 -3.41 -6.72
CA SER A 60 7.67 -2.17 -5.97
C SER A 60 6.45 -1.38 -6.42
N LEU A 61 5.60 -1.02 -5.46
CA LEU A 61 4.56 -0.04 -5.69
C LEU A 61 5.19 1.33 -5.47
N SER A 62 5.44 2.06 -6.56
CA SER A 62 6.20 3.33 -6.53
C SER A 62 5.36 4.45 -5.94
N ALA A 63 5.02 4.33 -4.67
CA ALA A 63 4.22 5.32 -3.96
C ALA A 63 4.63 5.35 -2.49
N ASN A 64 4.58 6.53 -1.90
CA ASN A 64 4.77 6.66 -0.46
C ASN A 64 3.50 6.21 0.25
N ALA A 65 3.67 5.50 1.35
CA ALA A 65 2.56 5.15 2.22
C ALA A 65 2.35 6.25 3.25
N MET A 66 1.11 6.43 3.65
CA MET A 66 0.75 7.39 4.71
C MET A 66 0.88 6.76 6.10
N GLY A 67 0.83 5.46 6.16
CA GLY A 67 0.91 4.73 7.41
C GLY A 67 0.84 3.24 7.16
N TYR A 68 0.90 2.48 8.25
CA TYR A 68 0.95 1.03 8.14
C TYR A 68 0.39 0.34 9.38
N LEU A 69 0.07 -0.94 9.22
CA LEU A 69 -0.34 -1.81 10.31
C LEU A 69 0.31 -3.18 10.06
N THR A 70 1.03 -3.68 11.07
CA THR A 70 1.65 -5.00 10.99
C THR A 70 0.93 -5.97 11.92
N LEU A 71 0.61 -7.15 11.40
CA LEU A 71 -0.03 -8.23 12.15
C LEU A 71 0.62 -9.55 11.74
N GLY A 72 1.50 -10.06 12.59
CA GLY A 72 2.18 -11.31 12.29
C GLY A 72 2.95 -11.25 10.97
N ASN A 73 2.58 -12.09 10.03
CA ASN A 73 3.21 -12.17 8.69
C ASN A 73 2.64 -11.16 7.71
N SER A 74 1.72 -10.29 8.11
CA SER A 74 1.10 -9.39 7.17
C SER A 74 1.31 -7.94 7.54
N CYS A 75 1.38 -7.11 6.52
CA CYS A 75 1.49 -5.67 6.68
C CYS A 75 0.51 -5.01 5.74
N THR A 76 -0.24 -4.05 6.25
CA THR A 76 -1.15 -3.24 5.44
C THR A 76 -0.61 -1.83 5.39
N PHE A 77 -0.53 -1.27 4.19
CA PHE A 77 -0.10 0.11 3.99
C PHE A 77 -1.27 0.94 3.46
N ILE A 78 -1.30 2.20 3.85
CA ILE A 78 -2.29 3.16 3.38
C ILE A 78 -1.67 3.99 2.28
N TYR A 79 -2.27 3.96 1.09
CA TYR A 79 -1.83 4.77 -0.04
C TYR A 79 -2.94 5.72 -0.45
N ALA A 80 -2.58 6.98 -0.68
CA ALA A 80 -3.52 7.97 -1.21
C ALA A 80 -3.52 7.91 -2.74
N VAL A 81 -3.91 6.77 -3.28
CA VAL A 81 -3.94 6.50 -4.72
C VAL A 81 -5.31 5.96 -5.10
N ASP A 82 -5.62 6.03 -6.39
CA ASP A 82 -6.90 5.59 -6.91
C ASP A 82 -6.85 4.16 -7.46
N GLN A 83 -7.99 3.70 -7.95
CA GLN A 83 -8.12 2.37 -8.52
C GLN A 83 -7.18 2.18 -9.73
N ALA A 84 -6.97 3.22 -10.53
CA ALA A 84 -6.11 3.12 -11.70
C ALA A 84 -4.66 2.80 -11.31
N ALA A 85 -4.18 3.35 -10.20
CA ALA A 85 -2.84 3.04 -9.71
C ALA A 85 -2.73 1.57 -9.27
N TRP A 86 -3.77 1.06 -8.62
CA TRP A 86 -3.80 -0.36 -8.27
C TRP A 86 -3.85 -1.25 -9.50
N ASP A 87 -4.65 -0.89 -10.51
CA ASP A 87 -4.75 -1.67 -11.74
C ASP A 87 -3.40 -1.75 -12.45
N ALA A 88 -2.65 -0.65 -12.48
CA ALA A 88 -1.31 -0.63 -13.05
C ALA A 88 -0.35 -1.53 -12.26
N TYR A 89 -0.45 -1.51 -10.94
CA TYR A 89 0.35 -2.39 -10.09
C TYR A 89 -0.03 -3.85 -10.29
N ALA A 90 -1.32 -4.15 -10.43
CA ALA A 90 -1.80 -5.50 -10.69
C ALA A 90 -1.19 -6.07 -11.97
N ALA A 91 -1.03 -5.24 -13.01
CA ALA A 91 -0.37 -5.66 -14.23
C ALA A 91 1.10 -6.04 -13.98
N GLN A 92 1.80 -5.27 -13.13
CA GLN A 92 3.16 -5.59 -12.74
C GLN A 92 3.22 -6.91 -11.97
N LEU A 93 2.26 -7.17 -11.11
CA LEU A 93 2.18 -8.42 -10.36
C LEU A 93 2.03 -9.61 -11.31
N GLN A 94 1.16 -9.50 -12.29
CA GLN A 94 0.98 -10.56 -13.28
C GLN A 94 2.26 -10.80 -14.07
N ASN A 95 2.95 -9.75 -14.47
CA ASN A 95 4.23 -9.86 -15.17
C ASN A 95 5.30 -10.51 -14.30
N ALA A 96 5.22 -10.36 -12.99
CA ALA A 96 6.14 -10.97 -12.04
C ALA A 96 5.77 -12.40 -11.65
N GLY A 97 4.72 -12.95 -12.25
CA GLY A 97 4.32 -14.34 -12.02
C GLY A 97 3.25 -14.53 -10.96
N PHE A 98 2.64 -13.46 -10.48
CA PHE A 98 1.53 -13.58 -9.54
C PHE A 98 0.23 -13.85 -10.30
N SER A 99 -0.61 -14.69 -9.73
CA SER A 99 -1.91 -15.04 -10.30
C SER A 99 -3.03 -14.38 -9.53
N ASN A 100 -4.01 -13.86 -10.25
CA ASN A 100 -5.21 -13.30 -9.64
C ASN A 100 -6.11 -14.44 -9.13
N MET A 101 -6.26 -14.51 -7.81
CA MET A 101 -7.04 -15.54 -7.16
C MET A 101 -8.39 -15.04 -6.64
N GLY A 102 -8.80 -13.83 -7.06
CA GLY A 102 -10.06 -13.24 -6.61
C GLY A 102 -9.94 -12.50 -5.28
N ILE A 103 -9.26 -13.09 -4.32
CA ILE A 103 -9.02 -12.48 -3.00
C ILE A 103 -7.70 -11.75 -2.94
N GLY A 104 -6.91 -11.78 -4.01
CA GLY A 104 -5.61 -11.14 -4.09
C GLY A 104 -4.78 -11.76 -5.19
N TYR A 105 -3.54 -11.31 -5.29
CA TYR A 105 -2.56 -11.85 -6.23
C TYR A 105 -1.58 -12.72 -5.47
N VAL A 106 -1.41 -13.95 -5.94
CA VAL A 106 -0.69 -14.99 -5.20
C VAL A 106 0.45 -15.56 -6.04
N LYS A 107 1.59 -15.78 -5.40
CA LYS A 107 2.72 -16.47 -6.02
C LYS A 107 3.31 -17.44 -5.00
N ALA A 108 3.42 -18.70 -5.38
CA ALA A 108 4.06 -19.71 -4.55
C ALA A 108 5.53 -19.82 -4.92
N ASP A 109 6.40 -19.78 -3.92
CA ASP A 109 7.82 -20.05 -4.12
C ASP A 109 8.11 -21.46 -3.64
N LYS A 110 8.20 -22.38 -4.59
CA LYS A 110 8.39 -23.80 -4.28
C LYS A 110 9.76 -24.08 -3.68
N SER A 111 10.75 -23.24 -3.94
CA SER A 111 12.10 -23.45 -3.40
C SER A 111 12.16 -23.16 -1.91
N THR A 112 11.34 -22.25 -1.41
CA THR A 112 11.30 -21.88 0.01
C THR A 112 10.08 -22.42 0.75
N GLY A 113 9.07 -22.91 0.01
CA GLY A 113 7.83 -23.35 0.62
C GLY A 113 6.98 -22.21 1.15
N VAL A 114 7.09 -21.03 0.56
CA VAL A 114 6.37 -19.84 1.01
C VAL A 114 5.45 -19.36 -0.10
N THR A 115 4.22 -19.01 0.26
CA THR A 115 3.26 -18.37 -0.63
C THR A 115 3.17 -16.90 -0.28
N TYR A 116 3.27 -16.05 -1.30
CA TYR A 116 3.17 -14.60 -1.16
C TYR A 116 1.83 -14.14 -1.70
N ASN A 117 1.15 -13.28 -0.95
CA ASN A 117 -0.15 -12.76 -1.33
C ASN A 117 -0.18 -11.25 -1.11
N VAL A 118 -0.73 -10.53 -2.08
CA VAL A 118 -0.99 -9.10 -1.94
C VAL A 118 -2.42 -8.83 -2.39
N SER A 119 -3.14 -8.07 -1.58
CA SER A 119 -4.52 -7.68 -1.87
C SER A 119 -4.70 -6.20 -1.60
N ALA A 120 -5.71 -5.62 -2.20
CA ALA A 120 -6.01 -4.21 -2.01
C ALA A 120 -7.49 -4.03 -1.73
N LYS A 121 -7.77 -3.08 -0.88
CA LYS A 121 -9.14 -2.68 -0.56
C LYS A 121 -9.24 -1.17 -0.69
N ALA A 122 -10.13 -0.71 -1.58
CA ALA A 122 -10.43 0.71 -1.70
C ALA A 122 -11.28 1.13 -0.51
N THR A 123 -10.96 2.24 0.09
CA THR A 123 -11.76 2.80 1.17
C THR A 123 -11.90 4.31 0.98
N THR A 124 -13.02 4.85 1.43
CA THR A 124 -13.30 6.28 1.35
C THR A 124 -13.62 6.79 2.74
N ILE A 125 -12.87 7.79 3.19
CA ILE A 125 -13.07 8.41 4.48
C ILE A 125 -13.16 9.91 4.24
N TYR A 126 -14.27 10.52 4.66
CA TYR A 126 -14.52 11.94 4.46
C TYR A 126 -14.32 12.35 3.00
N LYS A 127 -14.88 11.56 2.08
CA LYS A 127 -14.82 11.80 0.61
C LYS A 127 -13.41 11.71 0.02
N GLN A 128 -12.44 11.24 0.80
CA GLN A 128 -11.10 11.00 0.30
C GLN A 128 -10.90 9.52 0.07
N ASN A 129 -10.29 9.18 -1.07
CA ASN A 129 -10.09 7.80 -1.47
C ASN A 129 -8.69 7.33 -1.07
N PHE A 130 -8.66 6.14 -0.51
CA PHE A 130 -7.41 5.48 -0.11
C PHE A 130 -7.42 4.04 -0.59
N MET A 131 -6.24 3.51 -0.80
CA MET A 131 -6.06 2.09 -1.10
C MET A 131 -5.29 1.45 0.05
N LEU A 132 -5.90 0.46 0.67
CA LEU A 132 -5.25 -0.32 1.72
C LEU A 132 -4.68 -1.58 1.07
N VAL A 133 -3.37 -1.68 1.04
CA VAL A 133 -2.69 -2.80 0.37
C VAL A 133 -2.05 -3.68 1.43
N THR A 134 -2.43 -4.95 1.45
CA THR A 134 -1.95 -5.92 2.43
C THR A 134 -1.02 -6.92 1.75
N PHE A 135 0.20 -7.00 2.27
CA PHE A 135 1.21 -7.97 1.84
C PHE A 135 1.32 -9.06 2.90
N THR A 136 1.25 -10.31 2.47
CA THR A 136 1.28 -11.45 3.39
C THR A 136 2.19 -12.55 2.86
N SER A 137 2.83 -13.27 3.76
CA SER A 137 3.54 -14.50 3.44
C SER A 137 3.05 -15.62 4.34
N ALA A 138 2.95 -16.83 3.79
CA ALA A 138 2.53 -17.99 4.55
C ALA A 138 3.27 -19.22 4.04
N ALA A 139 3.69 -20.07 4.96
CA ALA A 139 4.28 -21.36 4.61
C ALA A 139 3.22 -22.29 4.06
N PHE A 140 3.62 -23.18 3.11
CA PHE A 140 2.72 -24.17 2.57
C PHE A 140 3.35 -25.56 2.56
#